data_4954cbedb0fc7326f3cb244fa0ad8659
#
_entry.id   4954cbedb0fc7326f3cb244fa0ad8659
#
_cell.length_a   1.000
_cell.length_b   1.000
_cell.length_c   1.000
_cell.angle_alpha   90.00
_cell.angle_beta   90.00
_cell.angle_gamma   90.00
#
_symmetry.space_group_name_H-M   'P 1'
#
loop_
_entity.id
_entity.type
_entity.pdbx_description
1 polymer ?
#
loop_
_entity_poly.entity_id
_entity_poly.type
_entity_poly.pdbx_seq_one_letter_code
_entity_poly.pdbx_strand_id
1 'polypeptide(L)'
;MNTALEDGTPVCIRRVTPDDEALLRAGIERMSPRSRYLRFFSGMRTPPDWVIDRLLDVDDHTHLAWGAIDLSGVDRPAIGVVHAFRDKEDPDCAEFSVAILDDWHGLGLGKLLTATILLDALEEGITRFHVDTLAENRSATNFTQMLGGVGKGSADMTRGFDLDVAEAIRRLRDQCDPPAIASVFAAFDG
;
A
#
# COMPACT_ATOMS: atom_id res chain seq x y z
N MET A 1 2.25 -11.54 9.45
CA MET A 1 2.02 -12.85 8.80
C MET A 1 3.15 -13.18 7.85
N ASN A 2 3.50 -14.47 7.69
CA ASN A 2 4.50 -14.91 6.72
C ASN A 2 3.78 -15.56 5.54
N THR A 3 4.24 -15.26 4.32
CA THR A 3 3.70 -15.79 3.07
C THR A 3 4.81 -15.85 2.01
N ALA A 4 4.48 -16.17 0.77
CA ALA A 4 5.43 -16.16 -0.35
C ALA A 4 4.86 -15.38 -1.53
N LEU A 5 5.74 -14.73 -2.29
CA LEU A 5 5.41 -14.08 -3.55
C LEU A 5 5.23 -15.13 -4.68
N GLU A 6 4.81 -14.68 -5.86
CA GLU A 6 4.57 -15.57 -7.01
C GLU A 6 5.82 -16.35 -7.46
N ASP A 7 7.01 -15.79 -7.26
CA ASP A 7 8.30 -16.45 -7.54
C ASP A 7 8.80 -17.36 -6.42
N GLY A 8 8.02 -17.50 -5.34
CA GLY A 8 8.37 -18.29 -4.17
C GLY A 8 9.19 -17.56 -3.11
N THR A 9 9.51 -16.27 -3.30
CA THR A 9 10.27 -15.49 -2.32
C THR A 9 9.49 -15.37 -1.01
N PRO A 10 10.06 -15.80 0.14
CA PRO A 10 9.40 -15.69 1.42
C PRO A 10 9.38 -14.24 1.92
N VAL A 11 8.21 -13.77 2.35
CA VAL A 11 8.03 -12.41 2.87
C VAL A 11 7.26 -12.41 4.19
N CYS A 12 7.57 -11.43 5.04
CA CYS A 12 6.80 -11.10 6.23
C CYS A 12 6.01 -9.82 5.98
N ILE A 13 4.69 -9.89 6.07
CA ILE A 13 3.80 -8.72 6.07
C ILE A 13 3.42 -8.44 7.52
N ARG A 14 3.71 -7.24 8.00
CA ARG A 14 3.45 -6.80 9.37
C ARG A 14 3.12 -5.31 9.45
N ARG A 15 2.53 -4.90 10.57
CA ARG A 15 2.33 -3.47 10.84
C ARG A 15 3.67 -2.73 10.87
N VAL A 16 3.64 -1.50 10.36
CA VAL A 16 4.74 -0.54 10.47
C VAL A 16 4.74 -0.01 11.90
N THR A 17 5.92 0.22 12.43
CA THR A 17 6.12 0.81 13.76
C THR A 17 7.08 2.00 13.68
N PRO A 18 7.12 2.90 14.68
CA PRO A 18 8.10 3.99 14.71
C PRO A 18 9.56 3.52 14.62
N ASP A 19 9.87 2.29 15.04
CA ASP A 19 11.22 1.71 14.98
C ASP A 19 11.67 1.36 13.56
N ASP A 20 10.77 1.44 12.57
CA ASP A 20 11.05 1.10 11.17
C ASP A 20 11.68 2.26 10.37
N GLU A 21 12.09 3.36 10.99
CA GLU A 21 12.64 4.53 10.30
C GLU A 21 13.79 4.16 9.35
N ALA A 22 14.75 3.36 9.84
CA ALA A 22 15.89 2.95 9.02
C ALA A 22 15.48 2.12 7.79
N LEU A 23 14.50 1.22 7.95
CA LEU A 23 13.95 0.41 6.86
C LEU A 23 13.19 1.27 5.85
N LEU A 24 12.39 2.22 6.32
CA LEU A 24 11.64 3.14 5.47
C LEU A 24 12.58 4.02 4.63
N ARG A 25 13.58 4.64 5.26
CA ARG A 25 14.58 5.48 4.57
C ARG A 25 15.35 4.67 3.52
N ALA A 26 15.86 3.50 3.89
CA ALA A 26 16.57 2.61 2.97
C ALA A 26 15.67 2.16 1.80
N GLY A 27 14.39 1.87 2.06
CA GLY A 27 13.42 1.53 1.03
C GLY A 27 13.22 2.68 0.02
N ILE A 28 13.02 3.91 0.51
CA ILE A 28 12.84 5.09 -0.34
C ILE A 28 14.09 5.37 -1.19
N GLU A 29 15.29 5.23 -0.62
CA GLU A 29 16.54 5.42 -1.36
C GLU A 29 16.73 4.41 -2.49
N ARG A 30 16.23 3.18 -2.31
CA ARG A 30 16.28 2.10 -3.31
C ARG A 30 15.26 2.25 -4.44
N MET A 31 14.22 3.07 -4.26
CA MET A 31 13.25 3.35 -5.34
C MET A 31 13.95 4.04 -6.51
N SER A 32 13.56 3.73 -7.74
CA SER A 32 14.00 4.49 -8.91
C SER A 32 13.54 5.96 -8.82
N PRO A 33 14.22 6.89 -9.51
CA PRO A 33 13.77 8.28 -9.59
C PRO A 33 12.31 8.40 -10.05
N ARG A 34 11.90 7.54 -11.00
CA ARG A 34 10.53 7.53 -11.51
C ARG A 34 9.54 7.07 -10.44
N SER A 35 9.81 5.97 -9.74
CA SER A 35 8.92 5.45 -8.70
C SER A 35 8.79 6.42 -7.54
N ARG A 36 9.87 7.09 -7.14
CA ARG A 36 9.80 8.18 -6.14
C ARG A 36 8.90 9.33 -6.59
N TYR A 37 9.09 9.79 -7.84
CA TYR A 37 8.26 10.85 -8.40
C TYR A 37 6.79 10.45 -8.43
N LEU A 38 6.47 9.24 -8.90
CA LEU A 38 5.09 8.74 -8.96
C LEU A 38 4.45 8.59 -7.58
N ARG A 39 5.26 8.32 -6.53
CA ARG A 39 4.76 8.12 -5.15
C ARG A 39 4.63 9.42 -4.37
N PHE A 40 5.62 10.30 -4.47
CA PHE A 40 5.71 11.51 -3.64
C PHE A 40 5.36 12.80 -4.40
N PHE A 41 5.02 12.70 -5.68
CA PHE A 41 4.79 13.85 -6.58
C PHE A 41 5.96 14.84 -6.58
N SER A 42 7.15 14.34 -6.24
CA SER A 42 8.36 15.12 -6.06
C SER A 42 9.57 14.36 -6.61
N GLY A 43 10.47 15.08 -7.29
CA GLY A 43 11.74 14.54 -7.79
C GLY A 43 12.83 14.42 -6.71
N MET A 44 12.56 14.73 -5.45
CA MET A 44 13.56 14.70 -4.37
C MET A 44 14.05 13.27 -4.12
N ARG A 45 15.38 13.14 -4.00
CA ARG A 45 16.02 11.84 -3.73
C ARG A 45 15.78 11.37 -2.30
N THR A 46 15.79 12.29 -1.37
CA THR A 46 15.57 12.05 0.06
C THR A 46 14.39 12.90 0.51
N PRO A 47 13.29 12.28 0.99
CA PRO A 47 12.18 13.04 1.55
C PRO A 47 12.64 13.86 2.76
N PRO A 48 12.03 15.02 3.02
CA PRO A 48 12.25 15.78 4.26
C PRO A 48 11.85 14.93 5.49
N ASP A 49 12.48 15.20 6.64
CA ASP A 49 12.20 14.44 7.87
C ASP A 49 10.73 14.44 8.26
N TRP A 50 10.02 15.57 8.09
CA TRP A 50 8.59 15.65 8.39
C TRP A 50 7.72 14.66 7.57
N VAL A 51 8.17 14.26 6.36
CA VAL A 51 7.50 13.22 5.56
C VAL A 51 7.72 11.85 6.21
N ILE A 52 8.95 11.57 6.63
CA ILE A 52 9.30 10.33 7.32
C ILE A 52 8.53 10.23 8.63
N ASP A 53 8.53 11.31 9.44
CA ASP A 53 7.79 11.37 10.70
C ASP A 53 6.31 11.08 10.48
N ARG A 54 5.68 11.71 9.46
CA ARG A 54 4.28 11.46 9.12
C ARG A 54 4.02 10.01 8.71
N LEU A 55 4.94 9.38 7.96
CA LEU A 55 4.78 7.99 7.51
C LEU A 55 4.94 6.98 8.66
N LEU A 56 5.62 7.37 9.75
CA LEU A 56 5.85 6.56 10.95
C LEU A 56 4.91 6.88 12.11
N ASP A 57 4.14 7.96 12.02
CA ASP A 57 3.12 8.33 13.03
C ASP A 57 1.87 7.43 12.88
N VAL A 58 2.09 6.14 13.12
CA VAL A 58 1.07 5.08 13.01
C VAL A 58 0.45 4.85 14.37
N ASP A 59 -0.88 4.93 14.45
CA ASP A 59 -1.66 4.75 15.69
C ASP A 59 -2.70 3.62 15.58
N ASP A 60 -2.72 2.92 14.43
CA ASP A 60 -3.65 1.84 14.11
C ASP A 60 -5.14 2.25 14.11
N HIS A 61 -5.42 3.55 14.04
CA HIS A 61 -6.78 4.10 14.02
C HIS A 61 -6.93 5.26 13.02
N THR A 62 -6.13 6.32 13.16
CA THR A 62 -6.14 7.45 12.22
C THR A 62 -5.13 7.27 11.10
N HIS A 63 -4.12 6.45 11.33
CA HIS A 63 -3.11 6.07 10.34
C HIS A 63 -2.81 4.57 10.44
N LEU A 64 -3.27 3.81 9.45
CA LEU A 64 -2.96 2.40 9.29
C LEU A 64 -1.77 2.26 8.34
N ALA A 65 -0.82 1.39 8.68
CA ALA A 65 0.31 1.12 7.81
C ALA A 65 0.84 -0.32 7.94
N TRP A 66 1.07 -0.97 6.79
CA TRP A 66 1.63 -2.32 6.72
C TRP A 66 2.82 -2.36 5.79
N GLY A 67 3.88 -3.02 6.23
CA GLY A 67 5.12 -3.20 5.48
C GLY A 67 5.36 -4.65 5.10
N ALA A 68 6.09 -4.87 4.02
CA ALA A 68 6.58 -6.17 3.60
C ALA A 68 8.10 -6.23 3.70
N ILE A 69 8.60 -7.27 4.35
CA ILE A 69 10.02 -7.55 4.58
C ILE A 69 10.39 -8.80 3.79
N ASP A 70 11.46 -8.72 3.00
CA ASP A 70 12.06 -9.89 2.35
C ASP A 70 12.76 -10.77 3.41
N LEU A 71 12.41 -12.05 3.44
CA LEU A 71 13.00 -13.04 4.35
C LEU A 71 14.04 -13.94 3.68
N SER A 72 14.34 -13.76 2.40
CA SER A 72 15.26 -14.63 1.65
C SER A 72 16.72 -14.46 2.07
N GLY A 73 17.07 -13.30 2.64
CA GLY A 73 18.43 -12.97 3.05
C GLY A 73 18.56 -12.59 4.52
N VAL A 74 19.79 -12.31 4.97
CA VAL A 74 20.09 -11.89 6.34
C VAL A 74 19.74 -10.42 6.60
N ASP A 75 19.79 -9.58 5.58
CA ASP A 75 19.59 -8.13 5.70
C ASP A 75 18.10 -7.74 5.88
N ARG A 76 17.19 -8.63 5.49
CA ARG A 76 15.74 -8.50 5.62
C ARG A 76 15.22 -7.08 5.29
N PRO A 77 15.44 -6.59 4.06
CA PRO A 77 15.04 -5.25 3.69
C PRO A 77 13.54 -5.10 3.57
N ALA A 78 13.02 -3.89 3.81
CA ALA A 78 11.67 -3.53 3.42
C ALA A 78 11.59 -3.43 1.89
N ILE A 79 10.56 -4.07 1.30
CA ILE A 79 10.36 -4.19 -0.15
C ILE A 79 9.05 -3.59 -0.64
N GLY A 80 8.17 -3.22 0.29
CA GLY A 80 6.91 -2.57 0.01
C GLY A 80 6.24 -2.06 1.27
N VAL A 81 5.39 -1.05 1.12
CA VAL A 81 4.61 -0.46 2.21
C VAL A 81 3.28 0.06 1.67
N VAL A 82 2.25 -0.01 2.49
CA VAL A 82 0.92 0.53 2.22
C VAL A 82 0.47 1.36 3.41
N HIS A 83 -0.19 2.48 3.13
CA HIS A 83 -0.72 3.41 4.14
C HIS A 83 -2.18 3.74 3.84
N ALA A 84 -2.95 3.95 4.90
CA ALA A 84 -4.27 4.58 4.86
C ALA A 84 -4.34 5.65 5.95
N PHE A 85 -4.50 6.90 5.54
CA PHE A 85 -4.66 8.05 6.43
C PHE A 85 -6.13 8.42 6.49
N ARG A 86 -6.76 8.23 7.64
CA ARG A 86 -8.18 8.55 7.86
C ARG A 86 -8.42 10.05 7.66
N ASP A 87 -9.46 10.38 6.92
CA ASP A 87 -9.89 11.77 6.77
C ASP A 87 -10.53 12.28 8.08
N LYS A 88 -10.15 13.48 8.50
CA LYS A 88 -10.66 14.09 9.74
C LYS A 88 -12.09 14.59 9.61
N GLU A 89 -12.51 14.97 8.40
CA GLU A 89 -13.84 15.50 8.12
C GLU A 89 -14.82 14.38 7.71
N ASP A 90 -14.30 13.28 7.20
CA ASP A 90 -15.05 12.10 6.77
C ASP A 90 -14.40 10.81 7.33
N PRO A 91 -14.66 10.47 8.60
CA PRO A 91 -13.98 9.35 9.29
C PRO A 91 -14.17 7.97 8.66
N ASP A 92 -15.19 7.81 7.81
CA ASP A 92 -15.43 6.59 7.06
C ASP A 92 -14.57 6.49 5.78
N CYS A 93 -13.77 7.54 5.50
CA CYS A 93 -12.87 7.64 4.36
C CYS A 93 -11.40 7.71 4.80
N ALA A 94 -10.48 7.16 4.00
CA ALA A 94 -9.05 7.35 4.18
C ALA A 94 -8.34 7.57 2.84
N GLU A 95 -7.28 8.38 2.84
CA GLU A 95 -6.32 8.49 1.74
C GLU A 95 -5.47 7.23 1.67
N PHE A 96 -5.53 6.51 0.56
CA PHE A 96 -4.81 5.26 0.34
C PHE A 96 -3.57 5.46 -0.53
N SER A 97 -2.49 4.80 -0.17
CA SER A 97 -1.30 4.76 -0.99
C SER A 97 -0.48 3.48 -0.78
N VAL A 98 0.10 2.96 -1.86
CA VAL A 98 0.97 1.79 -1.85
C VAL A 98 2.26 2.08 -2.61
N ALA A 99 3.39 1.60 -2.10
CA ALA A 99 4.68 1.67 -2.76
C ALA A 99 5.38 0.32 -2.69
N ILE A 100 5.85 -0.15 -3.83
CA ILE A 100 6.62 -1.39 -3.97
C ILE A 100 7.95 -1.02 -4.63
N LEU A 101 9.05 -1.60 -4.20
CA LEU A 101 10.34 -1.45 -4.86
C LEU A 101 10.30 -2.03 -6.27
N ASP A 102 10.99 -1.39 -7.21
CA ASP A 102 10.90 -1.69 -8.64
C ASP A 102 11.20 -3.16 -8.97
N ASP A 103 12.21 -3.74 -8.33
CA ASP A 103 12.60 -5.15 -8.51
C ASP A 103 11.53 -6.16 -8.04
N TRP A 104 10.52 -5.68 -7.29
CA TRP A 104 9.45 -6.49 -6.69
C TRP A 104 8.09 -6.28 -7.35
N HIS A 105 8.08 -5.54 -8.47
CA HIS A 105 6.87 -5.37 -9.26
C HIS A 105 6.50 -6.69 -9.99
N GLY A 106 5.20 -6.90 -10.19
CA GLY A 106 4.70 -8.07 -10.93
C GLY A 106 4.74 -9.40 -10.18
N LEU A 107 5.10 -9.40 -8.88
CA LEU A 107 5.18 -10.59 -8.03
C LEU A 107 3.99 -10.74 -7.06
N GLY A 108 2.91 -10.01 -7.28
CA GLY A 108 1.69 -10.06 -6.46
C GLY A 108 1.75 -9.24 -5.17
N LEU A 109 2.92 -8.70 -4.76
CA LEU A 109 3.10 -8.00 -3.48
C LEU A 109 2.14 -6.84 -3.28
N GLY A 110 1.88 -6.05 -4.32
CA GLY A 110 0.93 -4.93 -4.25
C GLY A 110 -0.49 -5.37 -3.88
N LYS A 111 -0.96 -6.50 -4.41
CA LYS A 111 -2.26 -7.08 -4.06
C LYS A 111 -2.30 -7.60 -2.63
N LEU A 112 -1.22 -8.25 -2.17
CA LEU A 112 -1.12 -8.76 -0.78
C LEU A 112 -1.19 -7.62 0.23
N LEU A 113 -0.39 -6.57 0.07
CA LEU A 113 -0.40 -5.39 0.94
C LEU A 113 -1.74 -4.66 0.89
N THR A 114 -2.33 -4.52 -0.30
CA THR A 114 -3.63 -3.87 -0.46
C THR A 114 -4.75 -4.69 0.21
N ALA A 115 -4.77 -6.01 0.05
CA ALA A 115 -5.74 -6.86 0.74
C ALA A 115 -5.61 -6.72 2.26
N THR A 116 -4.37 -6.70 2.78
CA THR A 116 -4.11 -6.54 4.21
C THR A 116 -4.68 -5.24 4.76
N ILE A 117 -4.39 -4.10 4.12
CA ILE A 117 -4.85 -2.80 4.64
C ILE A 117 -6.35 -2.58 4.42
N LEU A 118 -6.96 -3.18 3.39
CA LEU A 118 -8.41 -3.12 3.19
C LEU A 118 -9.16 -3.85 4.30
N LEU A 119 -8.65 -5.02 4.73
CA LEU A 119 -9.24 -5.80 5.83
C LEU A 119 -9.09 -5.05 7.15
N ASP A 120 -7.90 -4.54 7.44
CA ASP A 120 -7.62 -3.74 8.62
C ASP A 120 -8.50 -2.47 8.66
N ALA A 121 -8.61 -1.76 7.54
CA ALA A 121 -9.47 -0.58 7.41
C ALA A 121 -10.95 -0.89 7.68
N LEU A 122 -11.43 -2.04 7.20
CA LEU A 122 -12.81 -2.47 7.44
C LEU A 122 -13.05 -2.75 8.93
N GLU A 123 -12.11 -3.38 9.65
CA GLU A 123 -12.17 -3.59 11.10
C GLU A 123 -12.23 -2.26 11.85
N GLU A 124 -11.50 -1.24 11.37
CA GLU A 124 -11.49 0.12 11.92
C GLU A 124 -12.69 0.98 11.47
N GLY A 125 -13.63 0.44 10.69
CA GLY A 125 -14.83 1.15 10.23
C GLY A 125 -14.59 2.10 9.06
N ILE A 126 -13.43 2.03 8.38
CA ILE A 126 -13.18 2.76 7.14
C ILE A 126 -13.81 1.98 5.99
N THR A 127 -14.78 2.59 5.32
CA THR A 127 -15.57 1.94 4.26
C THR A 127 -15.17 2.40 2.85
N ARG A 128 -14.37 3.47 2.77
CA ARG A 128 -14.00 4.10 1.50
C ARG A 128 -12.54 4.54 1.50
N PHE A 129 -11.83 4.30 0.39
CA PHE A 129 -10.53 4.89 0.16
C PHE A 129 -10.60 5.95 -0.94
N HIS A 130 -9.94 7.07 -0.71
CA HIS A 130 -9.59 8.02 -1.74
C HIS A 130 -8.18 7.74 -2.26
N VAL A 131 -8.02 7.71 -3.58
CA VAL A 131 -6.76 7.37 -4.24
C VAL A 131 -6.42 8.44 -5.25
N ASP A 132 -5.33 9.17 -5.04
CA ASP A 132 -4.78 10.10 -6.02
C ASP A 132 -3.59 9.48 -6.75
N THR A 133 -3.60 9.56 -8.07
CA THR A 133 -2.50 9.10 -8.92
C THR A 133 -2.11 10.18 -9.92
N LEU A 134 -0.82 10.23 -10.30
CA LEU A 134 -0.45 11.01 -11.48
C LEU A 134 -1.09 10.42 -12.74
N ALA A 135 -1.61 11.26 -13.63
CA ALA A 135 -2.31 10.85 -14.86
C ALA A 135 -1.45 9.93 -15.75
N GLU A 136 -0.12 10.09 -15.69
CA GLU A 136 0.84 9.24 -16.40
C GLU A 136 1.12 7.89 -15.71
N ASN A 137 0.68 7.70 -14.43
CA ASN A 137 0.85 6.45 -13.71
C ASN A 137 -0.23 5.44 -14.11
N ARG A 138 -0.05 4.85 -15.30
CA ARG A 138 -0.99 3.86 -15.83
C ARG A 138 -1.09 2.63 -14.96
N SER A 139 0.00 2.22 -14.32
CA SER A 139 0.02 1.04 -13.45
C SER A 139 -0.90 1.25 -12.24
N ALA A 140 -0.76 2.38 -11.53
CA ALA A 140 -1.63 2.70 -10.40
C ALA A 140 -3.09 2.89 -10.83
N THR A 141 -3.33 3.56 -11.97
CA THR A 141 -4.69 3.72 -12.54
C THR A 141 -5.34 2.37 -12.82
N ASN A 142 -4.64 1.47 -13.53
CA ASN A 142 -5.17 0.15 -13.85
C ASN A 142 -5.41 -0.69 -12.58
N PHE A 143 -4.50 -0.61 -11.63
CA PHE A 143 -4.63 -1.31 -10.35
C PHE A 143 -5.85 -0.82 -9.56
N THR A 144 -6.03 0.49 -9.45
CA THR A 144 -7.19 1.07 -8.76
C THR A 144 -8.52 0.70 -9.46
N GLN A 145 -8.55 0.71 -10.79
CA GLN A 145 -9.72 0.29 -11.56
C GLN A 145 -10.02 -1.20 -11.40
N MET A 146 -9.00 -2.06 -11.35
CA MET A 146 -9.14 -3.50 -11.07
C MET A 146 -9.80 -3.73 -9.70
N LEU A 147 -9.45 -2.93 -8.71
CA LEU A 147 -10.06 -2.96 -7.37
C LEU A 147 -11.50 -2.41 -7.34
N GLY A 148 -12.00 -1.84 -8.43
CA GLY A 148 -13.34 -1.24 -8.50
C GLY A 148 -13.37 0.27 -8.31
N GLY A 149 -12.21 0.93 -8.35
CA GLY A 149 -12.13 2.38 -8.20
C GLY A 149 -12.91 3.15 -9.26
N VAL A 150 -13.72 4.10 -8.83
CA VAL A 150 -14.55 4.98 -9.65
C VAL A 150 -13.87 6.35 -9.73
N GLY A 151 -13.60 6.84 -10.95
CA GLY A 151 -12.98 8.14 -11.15
C GLY A 151 -13.85 9.30 -10.65
N LYS A 152 -13.26 10.20 -9.88
CA LYS A 152 -13.90 11.43 -9.35
C LYS A 152 -13.56 12.71 -10.12
N GLY A 153 -12.76 12.61 -11.15
CA GLY A 153 -12.29 13.73 -11.94
C GLY A 153 -10.76 13.77 -12.05
N SER A 154 -10.26 14.75 -12.74
CA SER A 154 -8.83 15.03 -12.83
C SER A 154 -8.62 16.50 -12.53
N ALA A 155 -7.66 16.82 -11.67
CA ALA A 155 -7.19 18.17 -11.44
C ALA A 155 -5.70 18.22 -11.84
N ASP A 156 -5.35 19.14 -12.73
CA ASP A 156 -4.01 19.30 -13.25
C ASP A 156 -3.42 17.99 -13.82
N MET A 157 -2.41 17.42 -13.15
CA MET A 157 -1.75 16.19 -13.56
C MET A 157 -2.17 14.95 -12.74
N THR A 158 -3.18 15.08 -11.87
CA THR A 158 -3.65 13.99 -11.01
C THR A 158 -5.02 13.46 -11.42
N ARG A 159 -5.28 12.22 -11.09
CA ARG A 159 -6.59 11.55 -11.20
C ARG A 159 -6.99 11.05 -9.83
N GLY A 160 -8.15 11.50 -9.36
CA GLY A 160 -8.77 11.02 -8.14
C GLY A 160 -9.71 9.85 -8.42
N PHE A 161 -9.71 8.88 -7.50
CA PHE A 161 -10.63 7.74 -7.51
C PHE A 161 -11.20 7.56 -6.11
N ASP A 162 -12.46 7.13 -6.03
CA ASP A 162 -13.02 6.53 -4.82
C ASP A 162 -13.09 5.03 -4.99
N LEU A 163 -12.73 4.32 -3.94
CA LEU A 163 -12.69 2.87 -3.85
C LEU A 163 -13.54 2.43 -2.67
N ASP A 164 -14.59 1.65 -2.92
CA ASP A 164 -15.36 0.97 -1.87
C ASP A 164 -14.53 -0.19 -1.31
N VAL A 165 -14.29 -0.18 0.01
CA VAL A 165 -13.43 -1.14 0.69
C VAL A 165 -13.98 -2.56 0.59
N ALA A 166 -15.29 -2.75 0.83
CA ALA A 166 -15.91 -4.07 0.79
C ALA A 166 -15.92 -4.65 -0.63
N GLU A 167 -16.19 -3.83 -1.65
CA GLU A 167 -16.13 -4.22 -3.06
C GLU A 167 -14.72 -4.61 -3.48
N ALA A 168 -13.70 -3.85 -3.06
CA ALA A 168 -12.30 -4.15 -3.36
C ALA A 168 -11.86 -5.49 -2.73
N ILE A 169 -12.24 -5.74 -1.47
CA ILE A 169 -12.00 -7.03 -0.80
C ILE A 169 -12.66 -8.16 -1.58
N ARG A 170 -13.94 -8.01 -1.96
CA ARG A 170 -14.66 -9.01 -2.73
C ARG A 170 -13.95 -9.33 -4.05
N ARG A 171 -13.54 -8.31 -4.79
CA ARG A 171 -12.82 -8.49 -6.08
C ARG A 171 -11.49 -9.21 -5.91
N LEU A 172 -10.70 -8.87 -4.88
CA LEU A 172 -9.45 -9.57 -4.60
C LEU A 172 -9.69 -11.02 -4.17
N ARG A 173 -10.74 -11.29 -3.40
CA ARG A 173 -11.13 -12.64 -2.97
C ARG A 173 -11.60 -13.48 -4.17
N ASP A 174 -12.40 -12.93 -5.06
CA ASP A 174 -12.91 -13.62 -6.26
C ASP A 174 -11.78 -13.95 -7.27
N GLN A 175 -10.80 -13.06 -7.42
CA GLN A 175 -9.65 -13.29 -8.29
C GLN A 175 -8.73 -14.38 -7.76
N CYS A 176 -8.56 -14.47 -6.43
CA CYS A 176 -7.65 -15.40 -5.75
C CYS A 176 -6.22 -15.39 -6.35
N ASP A 177 -5.75 -14.22 -6.73
CA ASP A 177 -4.47 -13.99 -7.41
C ASP A 177 -3.73 -12.82 -6.78
N PRO A 178 -2.48 -13.01 -6.26
CA PRO A 178 -1.72 -14.27 -6.24
C PRO A 178 -2.34 -15.31 -5.29
N PRO A 179 -2.02 -16.62 -5.45
CA PRO A 179 -2.55 -17.67 -4.56
C PRO A 179 -2.30 -17.39 -3.07
N ALA A 180 -1.20 -16.75 -2.74
CA ALA A 180 -0.83 -16.32 -1.39
C ALA A 180 -1.84 -15.35 -0.75
N ILE A 181 -2.73 -14.71 -1.53
CA ILE A 181 -3.75 -13.79 -1.01
C ILE A 181 -4.74 -14.51 -0.08
N ALA A 182 -4.94 -15.82 -0.27
CA ALA A 182 -5.77 -16.64 0.60
C ALA A 182 -5.26 -16.66 2.05
N SER A 183 -3.92 -16.62 2.25
CA SER A 183 -3.34 -16.54 3.59
C SER A 183 -3.57 -15.18 4.25
N VAL A 184 -3.68 -14.10 3.46
CA VAL A 184 -4.03 -12.77 3.98
C VAL A 184 -5.47 -12.81 4.52
N PHE A 185 -6.42 -13.31 3.72
CA PHE A 185 -7.82 -13.43 4.18
C PHE A 185 -7.95 -14.31 5.41
N ALA A 186 -7.28 -15.48 5.42
CA ALA A 186 -7.33 -16.38 6.57
C ALA A 186 -6.76 -15.77 7.86
N ALA A 187 -5.84 -14.81 7.76
CA ALA A 187 -5.26 -14.13 8.93
C ALA A 187 -6.22 -13.13 9.59
N PHE A 188 -7.26 -12.67 8.87
CA PHE A 188 -8.29 -11.76 9.37
C PHE A 188 -9.65 -12.45 9.62
N ASP A 189 -9.88 -13.66 9.08
CA ASP A 189 -11.11 -14.44 9.31
C ASP A 189 -11.09 -15.20 10.66
N GLY A 190 -10.03 -15.05 11.51
CA GLY A 190 -9.78 -15.77 12.77
C GLY A 190 -10.11 -14.94 14.02
#